data_ce754d9e325a434a3204f425aa28b268
#
_entry.id   ce754d9e325a434a3204f425aa28b268
#
_cell.length_a   1.000
_cell.length_b   1.000
_cell.length_c   1.000
_cell.angle_alpha   90.00
_cell.angle_beta   90.00
_cell.angle_gamma   90.00
#
_symmetry.space_group_name_H-M   'P 1'
#
loop_
_entity.id
_entity.type
_entity.pdbx_description
1 polymer ?
#
loop_
_entity_poly.entity_id
_entity_poly.type
_entity_poly.pdbx_seq_one_letter_code
_entity_poly.pdbx_strand_id
1 'polypeptide(L)'
;MQSITLQQFNGYLKGQGKSRYNISTLNWQVNLGEHWLLLGGNGAGKSALTATLIGEAQCEGGKRLSNIDKLMLVSSDSQKQLLANELEHEKQSLVKDLIFTSQNQHSSLLTQLIELFKFDTLLNRRFRDLSTGETRKLLLINALSSSCDLVVLDEPFDGLDADSCLQLNQILVDLSKIITFVFVLNRLDEIPAFISHYGYVSQGCLIHTLANPSVEQLNDLLKLLHLEHTTLSVPKPDSTQLQSLFAGETLVKLNNAKVSYSDVTVFKNLSWTIKKHQHWQLSGANGSGKTCLLSLITGDNPQCYNNDIEVFGFKRGTGESIWDIKQHIGFISNALHMDFRVSISALNTVISGFYDSIGLYQKPSDSQVNIAKQWLALIGLSDKQNTSFTQLSYGDQRMLLIVRAMIKHPTLLILDEPCLGLDEANRQRVLVLIEKVCAANTSTVIYVNHHAADKIKGIENYLKMEDFKY
;
A
#
# COMPACT_ATOMS: atom_id res chain seq x y z
N MET A 1 6.16 -13.45 -35.71
CA MET A 1 6.24 -12.60 -34.53
C MET A 1 6.33 -13.49 -33.31
N GLN A 2 7.22 -13.19 -32.37
CA GLN A 2 7.24 -13.89 -31.10
C GLN A 2 6.08 -13.39 -30.24
N SER A 3 5.31 -14.33 -29.68
CA SER A 3 4.09 -14.01 -28.92
C SER A 3 3.76 -15.06 -27.87
N ILE A 4 2.93 -14.68 -26.92
CA ILE A 4 2.23 -15.58 -26.01
C ILE A 4 0.75 -15.47 -26.35
N THR A 5 0.09 -16.60 -26.58
CA THR A 5 -1.33 -16.64 -26.91
C THR A 5 -2.07 -17.59 -25.98
N LEU A 6 -3.10 -17.10 -25.34
CA LEU A 6 -4.06 -17.85 -24.56
C LEU A 6 -5.35 -17.99 -25.38
N GLN A 7 -5.74 -19.23 -25.69
CA GLN A 7 -6.90 -19.55 -26.51
C GLN A 7 -7.92 -20.31 -25.67
N GLN A 8 -9.06 -19.68 -25.41
CA GLN A 8 -10.13 -20.23 -24.58
C GLN A 8 -9.59 -20.89 -23.29
N PHE A 9 -8.56 -20.28 -22.72
CA PHE A 9 -7.87 -20.83 -21.58
C PHE A 9 -8.81 -20.85 -20.37
N ASN A 10 -8.96 -22.03 -19.79
CA ASN A 10 -9.62 -22.25 -18.52
C ASN A 10 -8.65 -22.92 -17.58
N GLY A 11 -8.61 -22.49 -16.35
CA GLY A 11 -7.67 -23.05 -15.39
C GLY A 11 -7.74 -22.37 -14.05
N TYR A 12 -6.78 -22.64 -13.22
CA TYR A 12 -6.71 -22.02 -11.89
C TYR A 12 -5.27 -21.80 -11.45
N LEU A 13 -5.11 -20.80 -10.59
CA LEU A 13 -3.91 -20.58 -9.80
C LEU A 13 -4.15 -21.13 -8.39
N LYS A 14 -3.20 -21.93 -7.87
CA LYS A 14 -3.23 -22.36 -6.47
C LYS A 14 -2.88 -21.18 -5.57
N GLY A 15 -3.82 -20.74 -4.75
CA GLY A 15 -3.56 -19.79 -3.66
C GLY A 15 -3.00 -20.48 -2.42
N GLN A 16 -2.68 -19.69 -1.41
CA GLN A 16 -2.27 -20.26 -0.11
C GLN A 16 -3.41 -21.06 0.53
N GLY A 17 -3.13 -22.27 0.99
CA GLY A 17 -4.11 -23.18 1.56
C GLY A 17 -4.99 -23.87 0.49
N LYS A 18 -6.32 -23.90 0.72
CA LYS A 18 -7.30 -24.51 -0.19
C LYS A 18 -7.91 -23.52 -1.20
N SER A 19 -7.49 -22.26 -1.22
CA SER A 19 -8.04 -21.28 -2.14
C SER A 19 -7.56 -21.50 -3.57
N ARG A 20 -8.49 -21.38 -4.53
CA ARG A 20 -8.22 -21.44 -5.96
C ARG A 20 -8.75 -20.17 -6.60
N TYR A 21 -7.94 -19.54 -7.45
CA TYR A 21 -8.36 -18.45 -8.31
C TYR A 21 -8.70 -19.03 -9.67
N ASN A 22 -9.97 -19.10 -10.00
CA ASN A 22 -10.43 -19.64 -11.28
C ASN A 22 -10.29 -18.58 -12.38
N ILE A 23 -9.84 -19.05 -13.55
CA ILE A 23 -9.69 -18.27 -14.78
C ILE A 23 -10.60 -18.94 -15.79
N SER A 24 -11.52 -18.16 -16.37
CA SER A 24 -12.54 -18.69 -17.28
C SER A 24 -12.45 -18.06 -18.66
N THR A 25 -12.40 -18.88 -19.68
CA THR A 25 -12.51 -18.51 -21.11
C THR A 25 -11.62 -17.32 -21.51
N LEU A 26 -10.35 -17.34 -21.06
CA LEU A 26 -9.41 -16.28 -21.35
C LEU A 26 -8.89 -16.40 -22.79
N ASN A 27 -9.13 -15.35 -23.58
CA ASN A 27 -8.53 -15.14 -24.89
C ASN A 27 -7.65 -13.90 -24.81
N TRP A 28 -6.33 -14.09 -24.89
CA TRP A 28 -5.39 -12.99 -24.81
C TRP A 28 -4.12 -13.31 -25.58
N GLN A 29 -3.67 -12.34 -26.36
CA GLN A 29 -2.42 -12.43 -27.11
C GLN A 29 -1.54 -11.25 -26.77
N VAL A 30 -0.28 -11.51 -26.48
CA VAL A 30 0.78 -10.52 -26.23
C VAL A 30 1.90 -10.77 -27.22
N ASN A 31 2.19 -9.81 -28.08
CA ASN A 31 3.31 -9.86 -29.01
C ASN A 31 4.51 -9.09 -28.44
N LEU A 32 5.74 -9.50 -28.79
CA LEU A 32 6.91 -8.71 -28.42
C LEU A 32 6.84 -7.29 -29.02
N GLY A 33 7.15 -6.29 -28.19
CA GLY A 33 7.02 -4.86 -28.52
C GLY A 33 5.66 -4.25 -28.19
N GLU A 34 4.67 -5.05 -27.77
CA GLU A 34 3.40 -4.55 -27.24
C GLU A 34 3.47 -4.41 -25.72
N HIS A 35 3.49 -3.18 -25.22
CA HIS A 35 3.51 -2.95 -23.80
C HIS A 35 2.09 -2.85 -23.25
N TRP A 36 1.77 -3.73 -22.32
CA TRP A 36 0.43 -3.88 -21.76
C TRP A 36 0.29 -3.30 -20.36
N LEU A 37 -0.87 -2.71 -20.09
CA LEU A 37 -1.32 -2.38 -18.75
C LEU A 37 -2.64 -3.10 -18.46
N LEU A 38 -2.65 -3.90 -17.38
CA LEU A 38 -3.86 -4.51 -16.85
C LEU A 38 -4.45 -3.63 -15.75
N LEU A 39 -5.69 -3.22 -15.95
CA LEU A 39 -6.51 -2.42 -15.05
C LEU A 39 -7.65 -3.26 -14.46
N GLY A 40 -8.10 -2.93 -13.27
CA GLY A 40 -9.22 -3.61 -12.60
C GLY A 40 -9.13 -3.45 -11.08
N GLY A 41 -10.24 -3.66 -10.38
CA GLY A 41 -10.30 -3.58 -8.92
C GLY A 41 -9.44 -4.61 -8.21
N ASN A 42 -9.21 -4.41 -6.91
CA ASN A 42 -8.54 -5.41 -6.08
C ASN A 42 -9.37 -6.70 -6.03
N GLY A 43 -8.71 -7.84 -6.23
CA GLY A 43 -9.39 -9.14 -6.33
C GLY A 43 -10.01 -9.42 -7.70
N ALA A 44 -9.88 -8.54 -8.70
CA ALA A 44 -10.39 -8.76 -10.06
C ALA A 44 -9.72 -9.92 -10.81
N GLY A 45 -8.58 -10.42 -10.31
CA GLY A 45 -7.85 -11.53 -10.93
C GLY A 45 -6.64 -11.12 -11.77
N LYS A 46 -6.19 -9.87 -11.69
CA LYS A 46 -5.03 -9.36 -12.45
C LYS A 46 -3.78 -10.23 -12.29
N SER A 47 -3.39 -10.52 -11.04
CA SER A 47 -2.22 -11.37 -10.74
C SER A 47 -2.41 -12.81 -11.21
N ALA A 48 -3.64 -13.33 -11.23
CA ALA A 48 -3.92 -14.66 -11.79
C ALA A 48 -3.76 -14.68 -13.31
N LEU A 49 -4.17 -13.61 -14.01
CA LEU A 49 -3.97 -13.47 -15.45
C LEU A 49 -2.48 -13.37 -15.80
N THR A 50 -1.71 -12.59 -15.06
CA THR A 50 -0.25 -12.46 -15.29
C THR A 50 0.49 -13.76 -15.02
N ALA A 51 0.15 -14.48 -13.95
CA ALA A 51 0.67 -15.81 -13.67
C ALA A 51 0.32 -16.83 -14.79
N THR A 52 -0.88 -16.71 -15.36
CA THR A 52 -1.28 -17.53 -16.53
C THR A 52 -0.44 -17.20 -17.76
N LEU A 53 -0.20 -15.91 -18.00
CA LEU A 53 0.62 -15.46 -19.12
C LEU A 53 2.02 -16.08 -19.09
N ILE A 54 2.65 -16.15 -17.93
CA ILE A 54 3.99 -16.74 -17.76
C ILE A 54 3.97 -18.27 -17.62
N GLY A 55 2.80 -18.89 -17.47
CA GLY A 55 2.62 -20.35 -17.46
C GLY A 55 2.59 -21.00 -16.08
N GLU A 56 2.38 -20.24 -15.00
CA GLU A 56 2.26 -20.77 -13.62
C GLU A 56 0.86 -21.35 -13.31
N ALA A 57 -0.18 -20.95 -14.07
CA ALA A 57 -1.53 -21.46 -13.86
C ALA A 57 -1.70 -22.89 -14.38
N GLN A 58 -2.45 -23.70 -13.65
CA GLN A 58 -2.83 -25.05 -14.12
C GLN A 58 -3.96 -24.95 -15.14
N CYS A 59 -3.73 -25.54 -16.32
CA CYS A 59 -4.69 -25.55 -17.41
C CYS A 59 -5.69 -26.71 -17.23
N GLU A 60 -6.99 -26.39 -17.23
CA GLU A 60 -8.10 -27.34 -17.24
C GLU A 60 -8.78 -27.43 -18.61
N GLY A 61 -8.59 -26.42 -19.48
CA GLY A 61 -9.13 -26.38 -20.83
C GLY A 61 -8.54 -25.24 -21.66
N GLY A 62 -8.65 -25.32 -22.97
CA GLY A 62 -8.00 -24.39 -23.89
C GLY A 62 -6.51 -24.63 -24.04
N LYS A 63 -5.77 -23.58 -24.44
CA LYS A 63 -4.32 -23.71 -24.70
C LYS A 63 -3.58 -22.42 -24.35
N ARG A 64 -2.37 -22.58 -23.82
CA ARG A 64 -1.33 -21.56 -23.78
C ARG A 64 -0.25 -21.91 -24.79
N LEU A 65 -0.02 -21.06 -25.75
CA LEU A 65 1.01 -21.20 -26.77
C LEU A 65 2.04 -20.07 -26.55
N SER A 66 3.32 -20.43 -26.49
CA SER A 66 4.40 -19.45 -26.33
C SER A 66 5.58 -19.86 -27.18
N ASN A 67 6.15 -18.89 -27.90
CA ASN A 67 7.45 -19.02 -28.56
C ASN A 67 8.44 -17.97 -27.99
N ILE A 68 8.17 -17.50 -26.78
CA ILE A 68 9.04 -16.65 -25.99
C ILE A 68 9.55 -17.48 -24.81
N ASP A 69 10.87 -17.60 -24.68
CA ASP A 69 11.47 -18.48 -23.69
C ASP A 69 11.91 -17.73 -22.42
N LYS A 70 12.30 -16.47 -22.54
CA LYS A 70 12.84 -15.67 -21.44
C LYS A 70 11.78 -14.74 -20.85
N LEU A 71 11.02 -15.28 -19.89
CA LEU A 71 9.93 -14.61 -19.20
C LEU A 71 10.26 -14.42 -17.73
N MET A 72 9.90 -13.28 -17.15
CA MET A 72 10.03 -13.05 -15.71
C MET A 72 8.80 -12.34 -15.15
N LEU A 73 8.41 -12.74 -13.93
CA LEU A 73 7.34 -12.09 -13.15
C LEU A 73 7.93 -11.52 -11.86
N VAL A 74 7.70 -10.24 -11.64
CA VAL A 74 7.93 -9.58 -10.36
C VAL A 74 6.60 -9.27 -9.72
N SER A 75 6.28 -9.99 -8.64
CA SER A 75 5.03 -9.84 -7.89
C SER A 75 5.24 -10.08 -6.41
N SER A 76 4.25 -9.77 -5.59
CA SER A 76 4.26 -10.09 -4.16
C SER A 76 4.33 -11.61 -3.91
N ASP A 77 3.78 -12.44 -4.81
CA ASP A 77 3.84 -13.89 -4.67
C ASP A 77 5.21 -14.45 -5.08
N SER A 78 5.87 -13.89 -6.10
CA SER A 78 7.27 -14.20 -6.43
C SER A 78 8.20 -13.93 -5.25
N GLN A 79 7.95 -12.84 -4.52
CA GLN A 79 8.68 -12.49 -3.30
C GLN A 79 8.51 -13.56 -2.21
N LYS A 80 7.26 -14.00 -1.95
CA LYS A 80 6.97 -15.05 -0.96
C LYS A 80 7.61 -16.38 -1.34
N GLN A 81 7.59 -16.73 -2.63
CA GLN A 81 8.23 -17.96 -3.14
C GLN A 81 9.75 -17.92 -2.93
N LEU A 82 10.40 -16.79 -3.22
CA LEU A 82 11.84 -16.65 -3.00
C LEU A 82 12.18 -16.81 -1.52
N LEU A 83 11.41 -16.20 -0.62
CA LEU A 83 11.56 -16.34 0.83
C LEU A 83 11.35 -17.79 1.28
N ALA A 84 10.33 -18.47 0.79
CA ALA A 84 10.04 -19.86 1.12
C ALA A 84 11.19 -20.79 0.68
N ASN A 85 11.69 -20.62 -0.55
CA ASN A 85 12.81 -21.41 -1.07
C ASN A 85 14.09 -21.24 -0.25
N GLU A 86 14.40 -20.03 0.20
CA GLU A 86 15.56 -19.76 1.06
C GLU A 86 15.40 -20.36 2.47
N LEU A 87 14.16 -20.44 2.98
CA LEU A 87 13.86 -21.04 4.28
C LEU A 87 13.90 -22.57 4.23
N GLU A 88 13.29 -23.18 3.20
CA GLU A 88 13.22 -24.65 3.05
C GLU A 88 14.60 -25.28 2.83
N HIS A 89 15.50 -24.60 2.13
CA HIS A 89 16.83 -25.10 1.82
C HIS A 89 17.91 -24.67 2.83
N GLU A 90 17.52 -24.03 3.94
CA GLU A 90 18.45 -23.48 4.95
C GLU A 90 19.61 -22.65 4.35
N LYS A 91 19.40 -22.07 3.17
CA LYS A 91 20.40 -21.29 2.47
C LYS A 91 20.73 -20.03 3.27
N GLN A 92 22.01 -19.72 3.32
CA GLN A 92 22.51 -18.46 3.90
C GLN A 92 23.04 -17.54 2.79
N SER A 93 22.27 -17.42 1.70
CA SER A 93 22.66 -16.62 0.55
C SER A 93 22.90 -15.19 0.93
N LEU A 94 24.00 -14.61 0.48
CA LEU A 94 24.21 -13.17 0.55
C LEU A 94 23.47 -12.48 -0.60
N VAL A 95 23.08 -11.25 -0.41
CA VAL A 95 22.38 -10.45 -1.42
C VAL A 95 23.16 -10.37 -2.72
N LYS A 96 24.49 -10.20 -2.66
CA LYS A 96 25.36 -10.19 -3.83
C LYS A 96 25.30 -11.50 -4.64
N ASP A 97 25.16 -12.65 -3.99
CA ASP A 97 25.11 -13.95 -4.67
C ASP A 97 23.81 -14.13 -5.48
N LEU A 98 22.76 -13.42 -5.07
CA LEU A 98 21.47 -13.41 -5.76
C LEU A 98 21.42 -12.36 -6.87
N ILE A 99 22.19 -11.29 -6.78
CA ILE A 99 22.25 -10.21 -7.79
C ILE A 99 23.25 -10.52 -8.90
N PHE A 100 24.48 -10.89 -8.52
CA PHE A 100 25.57 -11.11 -9.49
C PHE A 100 25.53 -12.54 -10.01
N THR A 101 24.80 -12.72 -11.09
CA THR A 101 24.80 -14.00 -11.83
C THR A 101 25.87 -13.94 -12.94
N SER A 102 26.24 -15.10 -13.47
CA SER A 102 27.20 -15.20 -14.57
C SER A 102 26.79 -14.44 -15.84
N GLN A 103 25.54 -14.07 -15.96
CA GLN A 103 24.97 -13.38 -17.12
C GLN A 103 24.98 -11.86 -17.04
N ASN A 104 25.07 -11.27 -15.84
CA ASN A 104 24.89 -9.83 -15.64
C ASN A 104 26.04 -9.11 -14.90
N GLN A 105 27.10 -9.83 -14.50
CA GLN A 105 28.18 -9.30 -13.62
C GLN A 105 28.84 -7.99 -14.08
N HIS A 106 28.77 -7.65 -15.37
CA HIS A 106 29.43 -6.47 -15.95
C HIS A 106 28.45 -5.51 -16.64
N SER A 107 27.16 -5.59 -16.34
CA SER A 107 26.15 -4.72 -16.94
C SER A 107 26.19 -3.33 -16.30
N SER A 108 26.33 -2.27 -17.10
CA SER A 108 26.18 -0.88 -16.64
C SER A 108 24.80 -0.61 -16.04
N LEU A 109 23.78 -1.29 -16.57
CA LEU A 109 22.40 -1.23 -16.06
C LEU A 109 22.31 -1.81 -14.64
N LEU A 110 22.99 -2.93 -14.35
CA LEU A 110 23.01 -3.50 -13.01
C LEU A 110 23.60 -2.51 -12.00
N THR A 111 24.68 -1.83 -12.36
CA THR A 111 25.29 -0.81 -11.50
C THR A 111 24.32 0.35 -11.23
N GLN A 112 23.62 0.84 -12.26
CA GLN A 112 22.61 1.89 -12.11
C GLN A 112 21.44 1.46 -11.20
N LEU A 113 20.97 0.22 -11.32
CA LEU A 113 19.90 -0.31 -10.48
C LEU A 113 20.33 -0.48 -9.02
N ILE A 114 21.55 -0.94 -8.78
CA ILE A 114 22.14 -1.05 -7.44
C ILE A 114 22.22 0.33 -6.78
N GLU A 115 22.69 1.33 -7.49
CA GLU A 115 22.80 2.71 -7.03
C GLU A 115 21.41 3.31 -6.77
N LEU A 116 20.47 3.19 -7.73
CA LEU A 116 19.09 3.66 -7.62
C LEU A 116 18.41 3.15 -6.34
N PHE A 117 18.51 1.86 -6.07
CA PHE A 117 17.87 1.24 -4.93
C PHE A 117 18.73 1.27 -3.65
N LYS A 118 19.93 1.88 -3.69
CA LYS A 118 20.89 1.98 -2.57
C LYS A 118 21.28 0.60 -2.02
N PHE A 119 21.49 -0.35 -2.91
CA PHE A 119 21.81 -1.74 -2.55
C PHE A 119 23.28 -1.96 -2.21
N ASP A 120 24.18 -1.00 -2.47
CA ASP A 120 25.62 -1.12 -2.16
C ASP A 120 25.88 -1.53 -0.71
N THR A 121 25.15 -0.95 0.23
CA THR A 121 25.27 -1.24 1.66
C THR A 121 24.66 -2.58 2.07
N LEU A 122 23.84 -3.18 1.21
CA LEU A 122 23.10 -4.42 1.47
C LEU A 122 23.76 -5.65 0.86
N LEU A 123 24.70 -5.50 -0.08
CA LEU A 123 25.30 -6.59 -0.85
C LEU A 123 25.89 -7.71 0.01
N ASN A 124 26.47 -7.38 1.16
CA ASN A 124 27.07 -8.35 2.08
C ASN A 124 26.14 -8.79 3.21
N ARG A 125 24.87 -8.35 3.21
CA ARG A 125 23.85 -8.84 4.14
C ARG A 125 23.33 -10.20 3.69
N ARG A 126 22.82 -10.98 4.65
CA ARG A 126 22.06 -12.19 4.34
C ARG A 126 20.72 -11.82 3.75
N PHE A 127 20.26 -12.57 2.77
CA PHE A 127 18.96 -12.35 2.15
C PHE A 127 17.81 -12.32 3.18
N ARG A 128 17.87 -13.17 4.21
CA ARG A 128 16.85 -13.25 5.28
C ARG A 128 16.75 -11.99 6.14
N ASP A 129 17.78 -11.17 6.16
CA ASP A 129 17.83 -9.94 6.96
C ASP A 129 17.26 -8.73 6.19
N LEU A 130 16.82 -8.95 4.93
CA LEU A 130 16.17 -7.93 4.13
C LEU A 130 14.73 -7.70 4.59
N SER A 131 14.32 -6.44 4.62
CA SER A 131 12.92 -6.05 4.74
C SER A 131 12.12 -6.47 3.48
N THR A 132 10.80 -6.50 3.62
CA THR A 132 9.89 -6.80 2.51
C THR A 132 10.13 -5.87 1.31
N GLY A 133 10.33 -4.57 1.55
CA GLY A 133 10.62 -3.59 0.50
C GLY A 133 11.99 -3.82 -0.16
N GLU A 134 13.03 -4.16 0.62
CA GLU A 134 14.36 -4.48 0.08
C GLU A 134 14.32 -5.76 -0.77
N THR A 135 13.59 -6.79 -0.34
CA THR A 135 13.41 -8.02 -1.13
C THR A 135 12.73 -7.72 -2.47
N ARG A 136 11.74 -6.83 -2.50
CA ARG A 136 11.07 -6.41 -3.74
C ARG A 136 12.01 -5.69 -4.69
N LYS A 137 12.82 -4.77 -4.18
CA LYS A 137 13.85 -4.07 -4.95
C LYS A 137 14.88 -5.06 -5.53
N LEU A 138 15.26 -6.08 -4.77
CA LEU A 138 16.13 -7.17 -5.25
C LEU A 138 15.52 -7.88 -6.45
N LEU A 139 14.23 -8.23 -6.39
CA LEU A 139 13.53 -8.87 -7.52
C LEU A 139 13.48 -7.96 -8.75
N LEU A 140 13.26 -6.65 -8.57
CA LEU A 140 13.31 -5.68 -9.67
C LEU A 140 14.71 -5.59 -10.29
N ILE A 141 15.77 -5.52 -9.46
CA ILE A 141 17.16 -5.52 -9.94
C ILE A 141 17.40 -6.78 -10.81
N ASN A 142 17.02 -7.95 -10.31
CA ASN A 142 17.22 -9.21 -11.03
C ASN A 142 16.43 -9.26 -12.34
N ALA A 143 15.16 -8.84 -12.32
CA ALA A 143 14.31 -8.88 -13.51
C ALA A 143 14.80 -7.92 -14.60
N LEU A 144 15.13 -6.68 -14.22
CA LEU A 144 15.51 -5.65 -15.19
C LEU A 144 16.95 -5.80 -15.69
N SER A 145 17.86 -6.41 -14.90
CA SER A 145 19.23 -6.70 -15.32
C SER A 145 19.39 -8.00 -16.11
N SER A 146 18.33 -8.84 -16.12
CA SER A 146 18.34 -10.08 -16.88
C SER A 146 18.07 -9.85 -18.36
N SER A 147 18.62 -10.70 -19.23
CA SER A 147 18.34 -10.66 -20.68
C SER A 147 16.98 -11.32 -20.98
N CYS A 148 15.88 -10.74 -20.44
CA CYS A 148 14.54 -11.22 -20.68
C CYS A 148 13.91 -10.57 -21.92
N ASP A 149 13.07 -11.32 -22.62
CA ASP A 149 12.31 -10.82 -23.76
C ASP A 149 11.00 -10.14 -23.29
N LEU A 150 10.39 -10.68 -22.22
CA LEU A 150 9.18 -10.15 -21.61
C LEU A 150 9.28 -10.17 -20.09
N VAL A 151 8.93 -9.05 -19.47
CA VAL A 151 8.88 -8.90 -18.01
C VAL A 151 7.49 -8.45 -17.58
N VAL A 152 6.90 -9.19 -16.65
CA VAL A 152 5.64 -8.84 -16.01
C VAL A 152 5.96 -8.14 -14.68
N LEU A 153 5.46 -6.92 -14.48
CA LEU A 153 5.65 -6.09 -13.31
C LEU A 153 4.32 -5.85 -12.61
N ASP A 154 4.13 -6.50 -11.47
CA ASP A 154 2.94 -6.32 -10.62
C ASP A 154 3.26 -5.33 -9.51
N GLU A 155 2.72 -4.10 -9.61
CA GLU A 155 2.90 -2.97 -8.70
C GLU A 155 4.38 -2.56 -8.50
N PRO A 156 5.19 -2.33 -9.55
CA PRO A 156 6.63 -2.11 -9.40
C PRO A 156 7.01 -0.86 -8.61
N PHE A 157 6.12 0.13 -8.53
CA PHE A 157 6.36 1.41 -7.84
C PHE A 157 5.95 1.38 -6.35
N ASP A 158 5.25 0.35 -5.91
CA ASP A 158 4.75 0.23 -4.54
C ASP A 158 5.90 0.27 -3.52
N GLY A 159 5.77 1.14 -2.51
CA GLY A 159 6.77 1.31 -1.46
C GLY A 159 8.05 2.06 -1.88
N LEU A 160 8.09 2.66 -3.08
CA LEU A 160 9.13 3.59 -3.49
C LEU A 160 8.75 5.03 -3.15
N ASP A 161 9.76 5.86 -2.86
CA ASP A 161 9.55 7.30 -2.76
C ASP A 161 9.47 7.96 -4.17
N ALA A 162 9.00 9.20 -4.22
CA ALA A 162 8.74 9.90 -5.48
C ALA A 162 9.97 9.97 -6.40
N ASP A 163 11.15 10.22 -5.84
CA ASP A 163 12.40 10.30 -6.63
C ASP A 163 12.78 8.93 -7.20
N SER A 164 12.67 7.87 -6.39
CA SER A 164 12.90 6.49 -6.84
C SER A 164 11.89 6.06 -7.91
N CYS A 165 10.63 6.48 -7.81
CA CYS A 165 9.62 6.23 -8.84
C CYS A 165 9.97 6.89 -10.18
N LEU A 166 10.39 8.16 -10.16
CA LEU A 166 10.79 8.89 -11.36
C LEU A 166 12.00 8.24 -12.05
N GLN A 167 13.03 7.87 -11.28
CA GLN A 167 14.23 7.22 -11.80
C GLN A 167 13.94 5.83 -12.36
N LEU A 168 13.12 5.02 -11.65
CA LEU A 168 12.70 3.72 -12.15
C LEU A 168 11.93 3.86 -13.46
N ASN A 169 10.99 4.80 -13.53
CA ASN A 169 10.21 5.05 -14.75
C ASN A 169 11.12 5.41 -15.94
N GLN A 170 12.17 6.22 -15.72
CA GLN A 170 13.12 6.55 -16.78
C GLN A 170 13.89 5.30 -17.28
N ILE A 171 14.34 4.43 -16.36
CA ILE A 171 14.97 3.15 -16.71
C ILE A 171 14.01 2.26 -17.51
N LEU A 172 12.74 2.19 -17.10
CA LEU A 172 11.72 1.38 -17.80
C LEU A 172 11.45 1.92 -19.21
N VAL A 173 11.45 3.25 -19.42
CA VAL A 173 11.34 3.89 -20.73
C VAL A 173 12.50 3.47 -21.64
N ASP A 174 13.73 3.44 -21.12
CA ASP A 174 14.88 3.03 -21.92
C ASP A 174 14.85 1.53 -22.23
N LEU A 175 14.47 0.71 -21.28
CA LEU A 175 14.34 -0.74 -21.46
C LEU A 175 13.16 -1.14 -22.35
N SER A 176 12.10 -0.33 -22.47
CA SER A 176 10.94 -0.63 -23.32
C SER A 176 11.29 -0.76 -24.81
N LYS A 177 12.47 -0.26 -25.22
CA LYS A 177 12.98 -0.41 -26.59
C LYS A 177 13.46 -1.84 -26.90
N ILE A 178 13.76 -2.63 -25.89
CA ILE A 178 14.36 -3.97 -26.01
C ILE A 178 13.60 -5.07 -25.24
N ILE A 179 12.86 -4.70 -24.23
CA ILE A 179 12.07 -5.62 -23.37
C ILE A 179 10.59 -5.28 -23.51
N THR A 180 9.76 -6.30 -23.68
CA THR A 180 8.31 -6.14 -23.63
C THR A 180 7.82 -6.16 -22.18
N PHE A 181 6.98 -5.21 -21.80
CA PHE A 181 6.45 -5.11 -20.45
C PHE A 181 4.96 -5.39 -20.40
N VAL A 182 4.53 -6.13 -19.37
CA VAL A 182 3.14 -6.24 -18.95
C VAL A 182 3.04 -5.70 -17.53
N PHE A 183 2.32 -4.61 -17.34
CA PHE A 183 2.14 -3.98 -16.03
C PHE A 183 0.80 -4.34 -15.43
N VAL A 184 0.81 -4.50 -14.11
CA VAL A 184 -0.37 -4.36 -13.26
C VAL A 184 -0.12 -3.16 -12.37
N LEU A 185 -0.95 -2.13 -12.46
CA LEU A 185 -0.84 -0.93 -11.63
C LEU A 185 -2.18 -0.64 -10.96
N ASN A 186 -2.10 -0.18 -9.73
CA ASN A 186 -3.25 0.31 -8.98
C ASN A 186 -3.44 1.82 -9.11
N ARG A 187 -2.42 2.53 -9.57
CA ARG A 187 -2.41 4.00 -9.67
C ARG A 187 -2.31 4.45 -11.12
N LEU A 188 -3.20 5.38 -11.51
CA LEU A 188 -3.24 5.91 -12.86
C LEU A 188 -2.13 6.92 -13.16
N ASP A 189 -1.63 7.61 -12.13
CA ASP A 189 -0.54 8.58 -12.23
C ASP A 189 0.85 7.92 -12.39
N GLU A 190 0.94 6.60 -12.23
CA GLU A 190 2.15 5.80 -12.41
C GLU A 190 2.26 5.14 -13.79
N ILE A 191 1.29 5.34 -14.68
CA ILE A 191 1.27 4.71 -16.00
C ILE A 191 2.44 5.20 -16.86
N PRO A 192 3.38 4.31 -17.26
CA PRO A 192 4.47 4.70 -18.15
C PRO A 192 3.96 5.16 -19.52
N ALA A 193 4.59 6.20 -20.08
CA ALA A 193 4.15 6.81 -21.33
C ALA A 193 4.26 5.88 -22.57
N PHE A 194 5.05 4.80 -22.48
CA PHE A 194 5.23 3.85 -23.57
C PHE A 194 4.17 2.73 -23.63
N ILE A 195 3.20 2.73 -22.72
CA ILE A 195 2.11 1.73 -22.74
C ILE A 195 1.28 1.91 -24.00
N SER A 196 1.17 0.84 -24.78
CA SER A 196 0.43 0.81 -26.05
C SER A 196 -0.88 0.01 -25.97
N HIS A 197 -0.99 -0.93 -25.04
CA HIS A 197 -2.14 -1.83 -24.92
C HIS A 197 -2.69 -1.80 -23.49
N TYR A 198 -4.01 -1.79 -23.39
CA TYR A 198 -4.73 -1.74 -22.11
C TYR A 198 -5.72 -2.89 -22.04
N GLY A 199 -5.77 -3.54 -20.88
CA GLY A 199 -6.73 -4.60 -20.60
C GLY A 199 -7.51 -4.33 -19.32
N TYR A 200 -8.85 -4.37 -19.37
CA TYR A 200 -9.68 -4.29 -18.18
C TYR A 200 -10.06 -5.68 -17.68
N VAL A 201 -9.70 -5.98 -16.45
CA VAL A 201 -9.90 -7.27 -15.80
C VAL A 201 -11.00 -7.17 -14.76
N SER A 202 -11.96 -8.08 -14.82
CA SER A 202 -13.02 -8.24 -13.84
C SER A 202 -13.37 -9.72 -13.66
N GLN A 203 -13.53 -10.17 -12.43
CA GLN A 203 -13.91 -11.53 -12.06
C GLN A 203 -13.05 -12.63 -12.73
N GLY A 204 -11.74 -12.40 -12.86
CA GLY A 204 -10.81 -13.35 -13.49
C GLY A 204 -10.87 -13.39 -15.01
N CYS A 205 -11.62 -12.48 -15.64
CA CYS A 205 -11.77 -12.38 -17.09
C CYS A 205 -11.19 -11.07 -17.61
N LEU A 206 -10.62 -11.09 -18.81
CA LEU A 206 -10.23 -9.91 -19.56
C LEU A 206 -11.44 -9.44 -20.38
N ILE A 207 -12.13 -8.39 -19.88
CA ILE A 207 -13.43 -7.94 -20.41
C ILE A 207 -13.25 -7.04 -21.62
N HIS A 208 -12.31 -6.11 -21.56
CA HIS A 208 -12.03 -5.14 -22.60
C HIS A 208 -10.55 -5.04 -22.88
N THR A 209 -10.19 -4.89 -24.13
CA THR A 209 -8.82 -4.62 -24.58
C THR A 209 -8.81 -3.44 -25.54
N LEU A 210 -7.82 -2.57 -25.40
CA LEU A 210 -7.60 -1.43 -26.29
C LEU A 210 -6.14 -1.44 -26.76
N ALA A 211 -5.94 -1.25 -28.05
CA ALA A 211 -4.62 -1.08 -28.65
C ALA A 211 -4.47 0.37 -29.13
N ASN A 212 -3.43 1.06 -28.67
CA ASN A 212 -3.14 2.46 -28.97
C ASN A 212 -4.39 3.37 -28.85
N PRO A 213 -5.06 3.39 -27.66
CA PRO A 213 -6.33 4.08 -27.51
C PRO A 213 -6.18 5.59 -27.67
N SER A 214 -7.24 6.23 -28.18
CA SER A 214 -7.38 7.68 -28.06
C SER A 214 -7.58 8.09 -26.60
N VAL A 215 -7.37 9.38 -26.29
CA VAL A 215 -7.59 9.91 -24.94
C VAL A 215 -9.04 9.68 -24.47
N GLU A 216 -10.01 9.77 -25.37
CA GLU A 216 -11.43 9.52 -25.07
C GLU A 216 -11.67 8.04 -24.72
N GLN A 217 -11.15 7.11 -25.52
CA GLN A 217 -11.27 5.67 -25.27
C GLN A 217 -10.61 5.27 -23.95
N LEU A 218 -9.43 5.85 -23.65
CA LEU A 218 -8.77 5.61 -22.39
C LEU A 218 -9.59 6.17 -21.22
N ASN A 219 -10.12 7.38 -21.33
CA ASN A 219 -10.98 7.96 -20.29
C ASN A 219 -12.26 7.14 -20.08
N ASP A 220 -12.85 6.56 -21.10
CA ASP A 220 -14.02 5.69 -20.96
C ASP A 220 -13.67 4.39 -20.26
N LEU A 221 -12.52 3.79 -20.56
CA LEU A 221 -11.99 2.64 -19.84
C LEU A 221 -11.73 2.97 -18.36
N LEU A 222 -11.17 4.15 -18.08
CA LEU A 222 -10.90 4.61 -16.73
C LEU A 222 -12.19 4.93 -15.94
N LYS A 223 -13.25 5.37 -16.60
CA LYS A 223 -14.58 5.54 -15.97
C LYS A 223 -15.13 4.24 -15.40
N LEU A 224 -14.79 3.08 -15.98
CA LEU A 224 -15.17 1.78 -15.41
C LEU A 224 -14.53 1.51 -14.04
N LEU A 225 -13.40 2.18 -13.76
CA LEU A 225 -12.72 2.14 -12.47
C LEU A 225 -13.31 3.13 -11.45
N HIS A 226 -13.94 4.22 -11.94
CA HIS A 226 -14.56 5.23 -11.09
C HIS A 226 -15.93 4.76 -10.63
N LEU A 227 -16.00 4.30 -9.38
CA LEU A 227 -17.28 4.08 -8.71
C LEU A 227 -18.01 5.42 -8.56
N GLU A 228 -19.31 5.40 -8.85
CA GLU A 228 -20.20 6.53 -8.65
C GLU A 228 -19.93 7.17 -7.28
N HIS A 229 -19.65 8.47 -7.28
CA HIS A 229 -19.48 9.26 -6.08
C HIS A 229 -20.84 9.35 -5.36
N THR A 230 -21.11 8.40 -4.49
CA THR A 230 -22.20 8.53 -3.51
C THR A 230 -21.93 9.76 -2.65
N THR A 231 -22.97 10.51 -2.34
CA THR A 231 -22.93 11.64 -1.39
C THR A 231 -22.59 11.10 -0.01
N LEU A 232 -21.28 10.95 0.25
CA LEU A 232 -20.76 10.45 1.51
C LEU A 232 -20.99 11.48 2.62
N SER A 233 -21.75 11.13 3.66
CA SER A 233 -21.81 11.91 4.91
C SER A 233 -21.22 11.10 6.04
N VAL A 234 -20.24 11.66 6.73
CA VAL A 234 -19.63 11.02 7.91
C VAL A 234 -20.72 10.85 8.98
N PRO A 235 -20.91 9.64 9.53
CA PRO A 235 -21.85 9.43 10.65
C PRO A 235 -21.54 10.35 11.83
N LYS A 236 -22.57 10.88 12.48
CA LYS A 236 -22.38 11.77 13.64
C LYS A 236 -21.96 10.97 14.87
N PRO A 237 -21.06 11.53 15.71
CA PRO A 237 -20.75 10.93 17.00
C PRO A 237 -21.98 10.90 17.90
N ASP A 238 -22.07 9.92 18.79
CA ASP A 238 -23.10 9.93 19.82
C ASP A 238 -22.74 10.89 20.97
N SER A 239 -23.71 11.16 21.85
CA SER A 239 -23.54 12.12 22.95
C SER A 239 -22.43 11.71 23.94
N THR A 240 -22.14 10.44 24.10
CA THR A 240 -21.11 9.91 25.00
C THR A 240 -19.72 10.12 24.43
N GLN A 241 -19.55 10.04 23.11
CA GLN A 241 -18.30 10.29 22.40
C GLN A 241 -17.89 11.77 22.45
N LEU A 242 -18.87 12.68 22.35
CA LEU A 242 -18.60 14.13 22.41
C LEU A 242 -18.03 14.57 23.77
N GLN A 243 -18.37 13.87 24.85
CA GLN A 243 -17.86 14.16 26.20
C GLN A 243 -16.40 13.74 26.41
N SER A 244 -15.88 12.83 25.60
CA SER A 244 -14.50 12.31 25.71
C SER A 244 -13.47 13.12 24.93
N LEU A 245 -13.88 14.12 24.14
CA LEU A 245 -12.97 14.92 23.34
C LEU A 245 -12.09 15.83 24.22
N PHE A 246 -10.79 15.85 23.92
CA PHE A 246 -9.86 16.75 24.57
C PHE A 246 -10.26 18.23 24.32
N ALA A 247 -10.39 18.99 25.40
CA ALA A 247 -10.89 20.37 25.34
C ALA A 247 -9.79 21.42 25.01
N GLY A 248 -8.50 21.04 25.14
CA GLY A 248 -7.37 21.95 24.90
C GLY A 248 -7.19 22.30 23.43
N GLU A 249 -6.56 23.43 23.15
CA GLU A 249 -6.28 23.89 21.79
C GLU A 249 -5.04 23.22 21.19
N THR A 250 -3.97 23.05 21.98
CA THR A 250 -2.73 22.41 21.53
C THR A 250 -2.82 20.91 21.74
N LEU A 251 -2.75 20.14 20.65
CA LEU A 251 -2.86 18.68 20.69
C LEU A 251 -1.49 18.01 20.89
N VAL A 252 -0.47 18.51 20.19
CA VAL A 252 0.89 17.98 20.24
C VAL A 252 1.87 19.14 20.22
N LYS A 253 2.90 19.04 21.05
CA LYS A 253 4.02 19.96 21.06
C LYS A 253 5.32 19.19 21.26
N LEU A 254 6.22 19.30 20.29
CA LEU A 254 7.58 18.78 20.34
C LEU A 254 8.55 19.95 20.34
N ASN A 255 9.51 19.94 21.24
CA ASN A 255 10.57 20.96 21.32
C ASN A 255 11.93 20.28 21.10
N ASN A 256 12.62 20.66 20.00
CA ASN A 256 13.96 20.16 19.66
C ASN A 256 14.09 18.62 19.71
N ALA A 257 13.05 17.91 19.28
CA ALA A 257 13.01 16.46 19.35
C ALA A 257 14.13 15.82 18.51
N LYS A 258 14.67 14.71 19.05
CA LYS A 258 15.75 13.94 18.44
C LYS A 258 15.43 12.46 18.57
N VAL A 259 15.69 11.69 17.50
CA VAL A 259 15.66 10.22 17.52
C VAL A 259 16.97 9.70 16.99
N SER A 260 17.59 8.77 17.72
CA SER A 260 18.84 8.12 17.33
C SER A 260 18.79 6.65 17.72
N TYR A 261 19.33 5.77 16.87
CA TYR A 261 19.49 4.36 17.16
C TYR A 261 20.99 4.02 17.03
N SER A 262 21.58 3.52 18.10
CA SER A 262 23.02 3.32 18.20
C SER A 262 23.77 4.62 17.85
N ASP A 263 24.62 4.62 16.82
CA ASP A 263 25.37 5.80 16.36
C ASP A 263 24.71 6.57 15.22
N VAL A 264 23.52 6.14 14.77
CA VAL A 264 22.80 6.77 13.65
C VAL A 264 21.71 7.69 14.17
N THR A 265 21.84 8.99 13.90
CA THR A 265 20.77 9.96 14.15
C THR A 265 19.78 9.93 12.99
N VAL A 266 18.50 9.65 13.27
CA VAL A 266 17.42 9.65 12.29
C VAL A 266 17.00 11.08 11.96
N PHE A 267 16.72 11.87 12.99
CA PHE A 267 16.47 13.31 12.88
C PHE A 267 16.84 14.02 14.20
N LYS A 268 17.04 15.34 14.13
CA LYS A 268 17.31 16.19 15.31
C LYS A 268 16.74 17.60 15.11
N ASN A 269 16.65 18.34 16.22
CA ASN A 269 16.18 19.73 16.28
C ASN A 269 14.75 19.91 15.70
N LEU A 270 13.91 18.87 15.76
CA LEU A 270 12.55 18.95 15.26
C LEU A 270 11.65 19.60 16.30
N SER A 271 11.11 20.77 15.98
CA SER A 271 10.10 21.44 16.78
C SER A 271 8.81 21.53 15.98
N TRP A 272 7.72 21.00 16.56
CA TRP A 272 6.43 20.91 15.88
C TRP A 272 5.28 21.12 16.86
N THR A 273 4.36 22.01 16.53
CA THR A 273 3.15 22.26 17.31
C THR A 273 1.93 22.00 16.44
N ILE A 274 1.06 21.12 16.89
CA ILE A 274 -0.21 20.79 16.22
C ILE A 274 -1.34 21.32 17.10
N LYS A 275 -2.16 22.19 16.53
CA LYS A 275 -3.36 22.72 17.19
C LYS A 275 -4.61 22.02 16.65
N LYS A 276 -5.68 22.09 17.43
CA LYS A 276 -6.99 21.57 17.05
C LYS A 276 -7.43 22.16 15.71
N HIS A 277 -7.95 21.32 14.83
CA HIS A 277 -8.40 21.66 13.47
C HIS A 277 -7.30 22.13 12.49
N GLN A 278 -6.04 22.10 12.88
CA GLN A 278 -4.93 22.28 11.96
C GLN A 278 -4.53 20.91 11.37
N HIS A 279 -5.01 20.62 10.17
CA HIS A 279 -4.66 19.40 9.48
C HIS A 279 -3.26 19.51 8.87
N TRP A 280 -2.48 18.44 8.95
CA TRP A 280 -1.08 18.40 8.53
C TRP A 280 -0.83 17.28 7.54
N GLN A 281 0.00 17.55 6.53
CA GLN A 281 0.63 16.52 5.72
C GLN A 281 2.09 16.37 6.14
N LEU A 282 2.48 15.16 6.50
CA LEU A 282 3.86 14.77 6.79
C LEU A 282 4.44 14.05 5.58
N SER A 283 5.52 14.56 5.03
CA SER A 283 6.19 14.00 3.86
C SER A 283 7.67 13.77 4.11
N GLY A 284 8.30 12.97 3.24
CA GLY A 284 9.73 12.68 3.29
C GLY A 284 10.06 11.32 2.66
N ALA A 285 11.31 11.16 2.25
CA ALA A 285 11.82 9.93 1.66
C ALA A 285 11.65 8.72 2.59
N ASN A 286 11.72 7.51 2.03
CA ASN A 286 11.74 6.30 2.83
C ASN A 286 12.95 6.29 3.77
N GLY A 287 12.73 5.90 5.03
CA GLY A 287 13.77 5.95 6.06
C GLY A 287 14.08 7.35 6.63
N SER A 288 13.32 8.40 6.26
CA SER A 288 13.51 9.74 6.82
C SER A 288 13.04 9.92 8.28
N GLY A 289 12.41 8.89 8.87
CA GLY A 289 11.98 8.92 10.27
C GLY A 289 10.52 9.29 10.50
N LYS A 290 9.65 9.34 9.47
CA LYS A 290 8.21 9.65 9.62
C LYS A 290 7.53 8.76 10.65
N THR A 291 7.66 7.46 10.52
CA THR A 291 7.08 6.48 11.47
C THR A 291 7.68 6.64 12.88
N CYS A 292 8.99 6.95 12.98
CA CYS A 292 9.62 7.25 14.27
C CYS A 292 9.02 8.50 14.91
N LEU A 293 8.78 9.56 14.13
CA LEU A 293 8.15 10.79 14.61
C LEU A 293 6.71 10.53 15.09
N LEU A 294 5.92 9.79 14.33
CA LEU A 294 4.56 9.42 14.72
C LEU A 294 4.55 8.55 15.98
N SER A 295 5.50 7.62 16.11
CA SER A 295 5.61 6.75 17.28
C SER A 295 6.06 7.49 18.56
N LEU A 296 6.74 8.65 18.44
CA LEU A 296 6.95 9.55 19.59
C LEU A 296 5.62 10.16 20.09
N ILE A 297 4.74 10.53 19.15
CA ILE A 297 3.42 11.13 19.48
C ILE A 297 2.51 10.07 20.12
N THR A 298 2.43 8.88 19.53
CA THR A 298 1.58 7.80 20.05
C THR A 298 2.12 7.16 21.33
N GLY A 299 3.41 7.36 21.63
CA GLY A 299 4.09 6.78 22.80
C GLY A 299 4.60 5.36 22.59
N ASP A 300 4.57 4.87 21.35
CA ASP A 300 5.08 3.54 21.01
C ASP A 300 6.62 3.52 20.91
N ASN A 301 7.28 4.68 20.79
CA ASN A 301 8.73 4.81 20.83
C ASN A 301 9.21 5.24 22.23
N PRO A 302 10.02 4.43 22.93
CA PRO A 302 10.53 4.75 24.27
C PRO A 302 11.31 6.05 24.36
N GLN A 303 11.88 6.53 23.25
CA GLN A 303 12.60 7.80 23.22
C GLN A 303 11.66 9.03 23.42
N CYS A 304 10.34 8.83 23.43
CA CYS A 304 9.39 9.89 23.80
C CYS A 304 9.66 10.42 25.23
N TYR A 305 10.17 9.62 26.13
CA TYR A 305 10.51 10.01 27.51
C TYR A 305 11.84 10.77 27.62
N ASN A 306 12.68 10.71 26.58
CA ASN A 306 13.97 11.42 26.53
C ASN A 306 13.87 12.74 25.77
N ASN A 307 12.68 13.09 25.29
CA ASN A 307 12.41 14.30 24.53
C ASN A 307 11.40 15.21 25.26
N ASP A 308 11.46 16.50 24.99
CA ASP A 308 10.46 17.44 25.51
C ASP A 308 9.21 17.41 24.63
N ILE A 309 8.28 16.54 25.01
CA ILE A 309 7.06 16.25 24.26
C ILE A 309 5.86 16.41 25.19
N GLU A 310 4.87 17.15 24.70
CA GLU A 310 3.56 17.28 25.31
C GLU A 310 2.49 16.81 24.31
N VAL A 311 1.59 15.92 24.76
CA VAL A 311 0.49 15.40 23.94
C VAL A 311 -0.79 15.48 24.77
N PHE A 312 -1.80 16.17 24.26
CA PHE A 312 -3.08 16.45 24.95
C PHE A 312 -2.90 17.02 26.36
N GLY A 313 -1.93 17.96 26.53
CA GLY A 313 -1.64 18.57 27.82
C GLY A 313 -0.81 17.69 28.77
N PHE A 314 -0.53 16.44 28.42
CA PHE A 314 0.33 15.56 29.20
C PHE A 314 1.78 15.67 28.72
N LYS A 315 2.67 16.11 29.62
CA LYS A 315 4.11 16.06 29.37
C LYS A 315 4.60 14.62 29.57
N ARG A 316 5.34 14.09 28.60
CA ARG A 316 5.83 12.71 28.66
C ARG A 316 6.76 12.49 29.85
N GLY A 317 6.51 11.39 30.58
CA GLY A 317 7.31 10.99 31.76
C GLY A 317 6.91 11.66 33.07
N THR A 318 5.73 12.28 33.15
CA THR A 318 5.23 12.91 34.39
C THR A 318 4.20 12.08 35.15
N GLY A 319 4.00 10.81 34.74
CA GLY A 319 3.10 9.85 35.40
C GLY A 319 1.81 9.56 34.60
N GLU A 320 1.69 10.07 33.37
CA GLU A 320 0.60 9.77 32.47
C GLU A 320 0.60 8.29 32.04
N SER A 321 -0.59 7.72 31.87
CA SER A 321 -0.77 6.42 31.24
C SER A 321 -0.77 6.57 29.73
N ILE A 322 -0.26 5.57 29.02
CA ILE A 322 -0.35 5.51 27.55
C ILE A 322 -1.82 5.55 27.07
N TRP A 323 -2.74 5.04 27.88
CA TRP A 323 -4.17 5.01 27.58
C TRP A 323 -4.81 6.40 27.65
N ASP A 324 -4.31 7.29 28.52
CA ASP A 324 -4.77 8.69 28.60
C ASP A 324 -4.53 9.43 27.28
N ILE A 325 -3.58 8.96 26.50
CA ILE A 325 -3.23 9.51 25.20
C ILE A 325 -3.91 8.75 24.06
N LYS A 326 -3.82 7.43 24.07
CA LYS A 326 -4.36 6.59 22.98
C LYS A 326 -5.89 6.71 22.83
N GLN A 327 -6.63 6.97 23.90
CA GLN A 327 -8.07 7.23 23.81
C GLN A 327 -8.43 8.40 22.88
N HIS A 328 -7.54 9.40 22.73
CA HIS A 328 -7.75 10.57 21.88
C HIS A 328 -7.20 10.38 20.46
N ILE A 329 -6.49 9.29 20.17
CA ILE A 329 -5.84 9.03 18.89
C ILE A 329 -6.58 7.94 18.13
N GLY A 330 -6.90 8.20 16.85
CA GLY A 330 -7.17 7.19 15.85
C GLY A 330 -5.89 6.97 15.04
N PHE A 331 -5.45 5.73 14.91
CA PHE A 331 -4.19 5.42 14.23
C PHE A 331 -4.35 4.29 13.23
N ILE A 332 -3.81 4.47 12.03
CA ILE A 332 -3.63 3.42 11.04
C ILE A 332 -2.24 3.51 10.45
N SER A 333 -1.61 2.36 10.26
CA SER A 333 -0.35 2.18 9.54
C SER A 333 -0.36 0.89 8.75
N ASN A 334 0.63 0.71 7.90
CA ASN A 334 0.80 -0.56 7.19
C ASN A 334 1.17 -1.70 8.15
N ALA A 335 2.00 -1.43 9.16
CA ALA A 335 2.35 -2.40 10.20
C ALA A 335 1.10 -2.91 10.93
N LEU A 336 0.21 -1.99 11.37
CA LEU A 336 -1.05 -2.38 12.01
C LEU A 336 -1.90 -3.29 11.11
N HIS A 337 -1.96 -3.03 9.81
CA HIS A 337 -2.71 -3.88 8.88
C HIS A 337 -2.10 -5.28 8.79
N MET A 338 -0.78 -5.39 8.71
CA MET A 338 -0.09 -6.68 8.64
C MET A 338 -0.24 -7.51 9.91
N ASP A 339 -0.34 -6.85 11.06
CA ASP A 339 -0.47 -7.48 12.38
C ASP A 339 -1.93 -7.79 12.74
N PHE A 340 -2.91 -7.19 12.04
CA PHE A 340 -4.34 -7.40 12.31
C PHE A 340 -4.82 -8.74 11.75
N ARG A 341 -4.47 -9.83 12.43
CA ARG A 341 -4.76 -11.23 12.01
C ARG A 341 -5.92 -11.87 12.75
N VAL A 342 -6.95 -11.10 13.08
CA VAL A 342 -8.07 -11.57 13.89
C VAL A 342 -9.22 -12.03 13.00
N SER A 343 -9.76 -13.21 13.28
CA SER A 343 -10.91 -13.79 12.56
C SER A 343 -12.25 -13.31 13.14
N ILE A 344 -12.45 -11.99 13.23
CA ILE A 344 -13.71 -11.37 13.61
C ILE A 344 -14.44 -10.83 12.39
N SER A 345 -15.75 -10.62 12.50
CA SER A 345 -16.55 -10.08 11.39
C SER A 345 -16.18 -8.63 11.08
N ALA A 346 -16.48 -8.17 9.85
CA ALA A 346 -16.27 -6.78 9.44
C ALA A 346 -16.96 -5.81 10.42
N LEU A 347 -18.18 -6.10 10.85
CA LEU A 347 -18.90 -5.29 11.83
C LEU A 347 -18.15 -5.21 13.16
N ASN A 348 -17.70 -6.35 13.69
CA ASN A 348 -16.97 -6.38 14.96
C ASN A 348 -15.59 -5.73 14.84
N THR A 349 -14.95 -5.79 13.66
CA THR A 349 -13.72 -5.06 13.39
C THR A 349 -13.92 -3.57 13.55
N VAL A 350 -14.97 -3.02 12.96
CA VAL A 350 -15.29 -1.59 13.07
C VAL A 350 -15.62 -1.22 14.52
N ILE A 351 -16.48 -2.02 15.21
CA ILE A 351 -16.87 -1.78 16.62
C ILE A 351 -15.65 -1.80 17.55
N SER A 352 -14.64 -2.65 17.29
CA SER A 352 -13.43 -2.73 18.12
C SER A 352 -12.66 -1.40 18.18
N GLY A 353 -12.90 -0.49 17.24
CA GLY A 353 -12.33 0.86 17.22
C GLY A 353 -12.81 1.76 18.36
N PHE A 354 -13.97 1.52 18.94
CA PHE A 354 -14.43 2.24 20.13
C PHE A 354 -13.60 1.92 21.38
N TYR A 355 -12.96 0.76 21.40
CA TYR A 355 -12.23 0.21 22.55
C TYR A 355 -10.72 0.18 22.34
N ASP A 356 -10.23 0.64 21.19
CA ASP A 356 -8.80 0.55 20.78
C ASP A 356 -8.19 -0.86 20.91
N SER A 357 -9.02 -1.90 20.83
CA SER A 357 -8.61 -3.29 21.01
C SER A 357 -8.51 -4.03 19.67
N ILE A 358 -7.53 -4.95 19.56
CA ILE A 358 -7.49 -5.93 18.49
C ILE A 358 -8.44 -7.06 18.87
N GLY A 359 -9.63 -7.08 18.25
CA GLY A 359 -10.72 -7.97 18.65
C GLY A 359 -11.77 -7.26 19.49
N LEU A 360 -12.91 -7.91 19.71
CA LEU A 360 -14.05 -7.40 20.48
C LEU A 360 -14.23 -8.24 21.73
N TYR A 361 -13.89 -7.68 22.88
CA TYR A 361 -13.95 -8.37 24.19
C TYR A 361 -15.06 -7.85 25.09
N GLN A 362 -15.76 -6.81 24.69
CA GLN A 362 -16.86 -6.18 25.43
C GLN A 362 -18.12 -6.24 24.60
N LYS A 363 -19.28 -6.31 25.26
CA LYS A 363 -20.56 -6.25 24.57
C LYS A 363 -20.82 -4.80 24.15
N PRO A 364 -20.96 -4.53 22.83
CA PRO A 364 -21.25 -3.19 22.36
C PRO A 364 -22.69 -2.77 22.72
N SER A 365 -22.92 -1.46 22.84
CA SER A 365 -24.26 -0.91 22.93
C SER A 365 -24.97 -0.93 21.57
N ASP A 366 -26.31 -0.87 21.58
CA ASP A 366 -27.10 -0.81 20.33
C ASP A 366 -26.74 0.44 19.50
N SER A 367 -26.42 1.56 20.16
CA SER A 367 -25.95 2.78 19.50
C SER A 367 -24.64 2.54 18.77
N GLN A 368 -23.66 1.92 19.41
CA GLN A 368 -22.35 1.60 18.78
C GLN A 368 -22.50 0.67 17.58
N VAL A 369 -23.38 -0.34 17.70
CA VAL A 369 -23.69 -1.24 16.58
C VAL A 369 -24.32 -0.49 15.42
N ASN A 370 -25.24 0.43 15.69
CA ASN A 370 -25.91 1.22 14.66
C ASN A 370 -24.95 2.19 13.95
N ILE A 371 -24.07 2.86 14.70
CA ILE A 371 -23.01 3.73 14.13
C ILE A 371 -22.07 2.90 13.25
N ALA A 372 -21.63 1.73 13.72
CA ALA A 372 -20.76 0.85 12.94
C ALA A 372 -21.41 0.40 11.63
N LYS A 373 -22.72 0.10 11.62
CA LYS A 373 -23.46 -0.21 10.40
C LYS A 373 -23.55 0.97 9.45
N GLN A 374 -23.72 2.19 9.94
CA GLN A 374 -23.67 3.41 9.09
C GLN A 374 -22.30 3.58 8.45
N TRP A 375 -21.21 3.35 9.18
CA TRP A 375 -19.86 3.37 8.64
C TRP A 375 -19.65 2.29 7.58
N LEU A 376 -20.15 1.07 7.80
CA LEU A 376 -20.08 -0.01 6.80
C LEU A 376 -20.87 0.33 5.53
N ALA A 377 -22.04 0.95 5.68
CA ALA A 377 -22.82 1.43 4.53
C ALA A 377 -22.06 2.51 3.75
N LEU A 378 -21.41 3.43 4.46
CA LEU A 378 -20.60 4.50 3.87
C LEU A 378 -19.49 3.97 2.97
N ILE A 379 -18.82 2.89 3.39
CA ILE A 379 -17.73 2.27 2.61
C ILE A 379 -18.21 1.13 1.69
N GLY A 380 -19.52 0.92 1.54
CA GLY A 380 -20.09 -0.08 0.64
C GLY A 380 -19.89 -1.53 1.07
N LEU A 381 -19.73 -1.78 2.38
CA LEU A 381 -19.49 -3.12 2.93
C LEU A 381 -20.65 -3.67 3.78
N SER A 382 -21.86 -3.12 3.63
CA SER A 382 -23.05 -3.58 4.36
C SER A 382 -23.32 -5.07 4.17
N ASP A 383 -23.21 -5.56 2.94
CA ASP A 383 -23.49 -6.96 2.59
C ASP A 383 -22.43 -7.91 3.16
N LYS A 384 -21.24 -7.40 3.47
CA LYS A 384 -20.11 -8.15 4.02
C LYS A 384 -19.98 -8.01 5.54
N GLN A 385 -20.96 -7.41 6.24
CA GLN A 385 -20.87 -7.12 7.67
C GLN A 385 -20.55 -8.33 8.55
N ASN A 386 -20.99 -9.53 8.13
CA ASN A 386 -20.76 -10.79 8.83
C ASN A 386 -19.55 -11.58 8.29
N THR A 387 -18.92 -11.13 7.23
CA THR A 387 -17.73 -11.77 6.65
C THR A 387 -16.54 -11.58 7.58
N SER A 388 -15.73 -12.63 7.77
CA SER A 388 -14.49 -12.53 8.55
C SER A 388 -13.52 -11.55 7.91
N PHE A 389 -12.83 -10.73 8.71
CA PHE A 389 -11.81 -9.80 8.25
C PHE A 389 -10.77 -10.46 7.33
N THR A 390 -10.31 -11.67 7.69
CA THR A 390 -9.31 -12.41 6.92
C THR A 390 -9.79 -12.94 5.57
N GLN A 391 -11.11 -12.97 5.33
CA GLN A 391 -11.71 -13.42 4.08
C GLN A 391 -12.01 -12.26 3.12
N LEU A 392 -11.87 -11.02 3.57
CA LEU A 392 -12.08 -9.83 2.75
C LEU A 392 -10.88 -9.58 1.83
N SER A 393 -11.13 -8.86 0.73
CA SER A 393 -10.05 -8.36 -0.12
C SER A 393 -9.13 -7.40 0.65
N TYR A 394 -7.88 -7.26 0.20
CA TYR A 394 -6.93 -6.33 0.84
C TYR A 394 -7.49 -4.90 0.91
N GLY A 395 -8.13 -4.42 -0.16
CA GLY A 395 -8.76 -3.11 -0.19
C GLY A 395 -9.89 -2.96 0.83
N ASP A 396 -10.78 -3.96 0.94
CA ASP A 396 -11.87 -3.96 1.94
C ASP A 396 -11.30 -3.98 3.37
N GLN A 397 -10.27 -4.79 3.63
CA GLN A 397 -9.59 -4.83 4.92
C GLN A 397 -9.00 -3.46 5.28
N ARG A 398 -8.33 -2.80 4.32
CA ARG A 398 -7.74 -1.48 4.52
C ARG A 398 -8.80 -0.42 4.84
N MET A 399 -9.90 -0.40 4.08
CA MET A 399 -11.05 0.48 4.31
C MET A 399 -11.65 0.27 5.71
N LEU A 400 -11.82 -0.98 6.14
CA LEU A 400 -12.32 -1.30 7.48
C LEU A 400 -11.41 -0.76 8.59
N LEU A 401 -10.09 -0.90 8.44
CA LEU A 401 -9.14 -0.38 9.44
C LEU A 401 -9.11 1.14 9.49
N ILE A 402 -9.29 1.82 8.35
CA ILE A 402 -9.44 3.27 8.30
C ILE A 402 -10.70 3.69 9.06
N VAL A 403 -11.84 3.07 8.76
CA VAL A 403 -13.10 3.34 9.46
C VAL A 403 -12.99 3.00 10.94
N ARG A 404 -12.34 1.90 11.30
CA ARG A 404 -12.06 1.53 12.69
C ARG A 404 -11.29 2.63 13.43
N ALA A 405 -10.32 3.27 12.81
CA ALA A 405 -9.58 4.39 13.41
C ALA A 405 -10.45 5.65 13.57
N MET A 406 -11.47 5.80 12.73
CA MET A 406 -12.35 6.99 12.69
C MET A 406 -13.61 6.86 13.57
N ILE A 407 -14.08 5.64 13.86
CA ILE A 407 -15.42 5.41 14.43
C ILE A 407 -15.64 6.10 15.78
N LYS A 408 -14.60 6.23 16.57
CA LYS A 408 -14.67 6.93 17.87
C LYS A 408 -14.56 8.45 17.78
N HIS A 409 -14.47 9.02 16.58
CA HIS A 409 -14.22 10.45 16.33
C HIS A 409 -13.03 10.98 17.14
N PRO A 410 -11.82 10.43 16.94
CA PRO A 410 -10.66 10.77 17.74
C PRO A 410 -10.33 12.26 17.61
N THR A 411 -9.78 12.87 18.66
CA THR A 411 -9.30 14.26 18.62
C THR A 411 -8.19 14.44 17.60
N LEU A 412 -7.29 13.43 17.50
CA LEU A 412 -6.20 13.36 16.51
C LEU A 412 -6.30 12.07 15.72
N LEU A 413 -6.40 12.18 14.41
CA LEU A 413 -6.40 11.07 13.48
C LEU A 413 -5.08 11.02 12.73
N ILE A 414 -4.32 9.96 12.91
CA ILE A 414 -3.04 9.73 12.26
C ILE A 414 -3.21 8.63 11.19
N LEU A 415 -2.96 9.00 9.94
CA LEU A 415 -3.09 8.14 8.79
C LEU A 415 -1.71 7.97 8.13
N ASP A 416 -1.02 6.87 8.46
CA ASP A 416 0.31 6.55 7.93
C ASP A 416 0.14 5.71 6.67
N GLU A 417 0.34 6.33 5.50
CA GLU A 417 0.19 5.74 4.16
C GLU A 417 -1.14 5.00 3.96
N PRO A 418 -2.30 5.63 4.18
CA PRO A 418 -3.58 4.92 4.18
C PRO A 418 -3.96 4.34 2.82
N CYS A 419 -3.44 4.89 1.73
CA CYS A 419 -3.74 4.48 0.36
C CYS A 419 -2.81 3.38 -0.19
N LEU A 420 -1.79 2.97 0.55
CA LEU A 420 -0.83 1.96 0.09
C LEU A 420 -1.52 0.63 -0.23
N GLY A 421 -1.25 0.09 -1.43
CA GLY A 421 -1.83 -1.17 -1.91
C GLY A 421 -3.31 -1.13 -2.27
N LEU A 422 -3.93 0.06 -2.31
CA LEU A 422 -5.31 0.22 -2.78
C LEU A 422 -5.36 0.42 -4.30
N ASP A 423 -6.37 -0.18 -4.93
CA ASP A 423 -6.72 0.18 -6.31
C ASP A 423 -7.25 1.62 -6.39
N GLU A 424 -7.29 2.17 -7.60
CA GLU A 424 -7.68 3.57 -7.82
C GLU A 424 -9.06 3.89 -7.22
N ALA A 425 -10.03 2.99 -7.33
CA ALA A 425 -11.38 3.20 -6.81
C ALA A 425 -11.39 3.30 -5.28
N ASN A 426 -10.74 2.38 -4.60
CA ASN A 426 -10.63 2.41 -3.14
C ASN A 426 -9.75 3.57 -2.66
N ARG A 427 -8.68 3.91 -3.39
CA ARG A 427 -7.84 5.07 -3.11
C ARG A 427 -8.67 6.36 -3.14
N GLN A 428 -9.44 6.60 -4.20
CA GLN A 428 -10.30 7.77 -4.30
C GLN A 428 -11.35 7.84 -3.18
N ARG A 429 -11.94 6.70 -2.81
CA ARG A 429 -12.86 6.63 -1.65
C ARG A 429 -12.19 7.06 -0.36
N VAL A 430 -10.96 6.59 -0.11
CA VAL A 430 -10.18 6.98 1.08
C VAL A 430 -9.89 8.49 1.08
N LEU A 431 -9.42 9.04 -0.04
CA LEU A 431 -9.11 10.47 -0.16
C LEU A 431 -10.36 11.32 0.09
N VAL A 432 -11.49 10.98 -0.55
CA VAL A 432 -12.78 11.67 -0.34
C VAL A 432 -13.24 11.57 1.12
N LEU A 433 -13.08 10.40 1.75
CA LEU A 433 -13.42 10.22 3.16
C LEU A 433 -12.57 11.13 4.07
N ILE A 434 -11.26 11.21 3.84
CA ILE A 434 -10.38 12.08 4.60
C ILE A 434 -10.72 13.55 4.40
N GLU A 435 -11.01 13.98 3.14
CA GLU A 435 -11.49 15.33 2.85
C GLU A 435 -12.77 15.69 3.64
N LYS A 436 -13.72 14.74 3.72
CA LYS A 436 -14.95 14.93 4.50
C LYS A 436 -14.67 15.05 6.00
N VAL A 437 -13.73 14.30 6.55
CA VAL A 437 -13.31 14.41 7.96
C VAL A 437 -12.65 15.77 8.22
N CYS A 438 -11.76 16.21 7.32
CA CYS A 438 -11.16 17.54 7.42
C CYS A 438 -12.23 18.65 7.36
N ALA A 439 -13.15 18.57 6.40
CA ALA A 439 -14.22 19.57 6.24
C ALA A 439 -15.20 19.59 7.43
N ALA A 440 -15.48 18.45 8.05
CA ALA A 440 -16.35 18.35 9.20
C ALA A 440 -15.69 18.88 10.49
N ASN A 441 -14.36 19.04 10.51
CA ASN A 441 -13.58 19.48 11.68
C ASN A 441 -13.87 18.66 12.97
N THR A 442 -14.25 17.41 12.82
CA THR A 442 -14.51 16.52 13.98
C THR A 442 -13.23 15.93 14.55
N SER A 443 -12.18 15.86 13.75
CA SER A 443 -10.85 15.36 14.13
C SER A 443 -9.77 16.22 13.47
N THR A 444 -8.64 16.40 14.14
CA THR A 444 -7.43 16.95 13.51
C THR A 444 -6.69 15.81 12.82
N VAL A 445 -6.27 16.01 11.57
CA VAL A 445 -5.70 14.95 10.75
C VAL A 445 -4.20 15.17 10.55
N ILE A 446 -3.40 14.12 10.78
CA ILE A 446 -2.03 13.98 10.26
C ILE A 446 -2.08 12.94 9.16
N TYR A 447 -1.80 13.35 7.94
CA TYR A 447 -1.78 12.50 6.76
C TYR A 447 -0.36 12.31 6.27
N VAL A 448 0.12 11.08 6.26
CA VAL A 448 1.44 10.75 5.73
C VAL A 448 1.30 10.19 4.34
N ASN A 449 1.99 10.79 3.39
CA ASN A 449 1.98 10.37 2.00
C ASN A 449 3.30 10.68 1.29
N HIS A 450 3.66 9.83 0.32
CA HIS A 450 4.82 9.99 -0.55
C HIS A 450 4.46 10.53 -1.94
N HIS A 451 3.18 10.48 -2.32
CA HIS A 451 2.72 10.78 -3.66
C HIS A 451 2.18 12.21 -3.76
N ALA A 452 2.74 13.01 -4.66
CA ALA A 452 2.31 14.40 -4.87
C ALA A 452 0.87 14.51 -5.42
N ALA A 453 0.36 13.46 -6.05
CA ALA A 453 -0.99 13.42 -6.62
C ALA A 453 -2.09 13.28 -5.55
N ASP A 454 -1.77 12.74 -4.36
CA ASP A 454 -2.74 12.54 -3.27
C ASP A 454 -2.91 13.82 -2.44
N LYS A 455 -3.32 14.90 -3.07
CA LYS A 455 -3.64 16.14 -2.35
C LYS A 455 -5.03 16.03 -1.73
N ILE A 456 -5.14 16.41 -0.46
CA ILE A 456 -6.39 16.41 0.29
C ILE A 456 -6.83 17.85 0.52
N LYS A 457 -8.05 18.17 0.11
CA LYS A 457 -8.65 19.47 0.40
C LYS A 457 -8.84 19.65 1.91
N GLY A 458 -8.42 20.81 2.42
CA GLY A 458 -8.46 21.11 3.86
C GLY A 458 -7.16 20.82 4.60
N ILE A 459 -6.14 20.25 3.96
CA ILE A 459 -4.79 20.18 4.53
C ILE A 459 -3.95 21.33 3.98
N GLU A 460 -3.61 22.27 4.84
CA GLU A 460 -2.84 23.48 4.47
C GLU A 460 -1.46 23.54 5.12
N ASN A 461 -1.20 22.68 6.11
CA ASN A 461 0.07 22.65 6.82
C ASN A 461 0.91 21.45 6.36
N TYR A 462 2.21 21.69 6.16
CA TYR A 462 3.12 20.68 5.63
C TYR A 462 4.37 20.59 6.50
N LEU A 463 4.78 19.38 6.87
CA LEU A 463 6.05 19.11 7.52
C LEU A 463 6.86 18.18 6.62
N LYS A 464 8.08 18.58 6.27
CA LYS A 464 9.01 17.78 5.47
C LYS A 464 10.12 17.25 6.35
N MET A 465 10.32 15.94 6.38
CA MET A 465 11.36 15.31 7.21
C MET A 465 12.77 15.63 6.74
N GLU A 466 12.95 15.99 5.45
CA GLU A 466 14.24 16.39 4.90
C GLU A 466 14.82 17.61 5.60
N ASP A 467 13.97 18.51 6.11
CA ASP A 467 14.41 19.74 6.80
C ASP A 467 15.08 19.45 8.15
N PHE A 468 14.95 18.22 8.69
CA PHE A 468 15.48 17.81 9.99
C PHE A 468 16.47 16.63 9.91
N LYS A 469 16.82 16.22 8.70
CA LYS A 469 17.77 15.15 8.44
C LYS A 469 19.20 15.63 8.74
N TYR A 470 20.02 14.69 9.28
CA TYR A 470 21.42 14.96 9.59
C TYR A 470 22.34 14.38 8.55
#